data_fcde0dac44f7410181c20da6cf1d252d
#
_entry.id   fcde0dac44f7410181c20da6cf1d252d
#
_cell.length_a   1.000
_cell.length_b   1.000
_cell.length_c   1.000
_cell.angle_alpha   90.00
_cell.angle_beta   90.00
_cell.angle_gamma   90.00
#
_symmetry.space_group_name_H-M   'P 1'
#
loop_
_entity.id
_entity.type
_entity.pdbx_description
1 polymer ?
#
loop_
_entity_poly.entity_id
_entity_poly.type
_entity_poly.pdbx_seq_one_letter_code
_entity_poly.pdbx_strand_id
1 'polypeptide(L)'
;LIKTNFLLSIFFTKLLFNHLEKAHKILIDPSVNSTRFVNDIFSEKRAFEELIKASEGIPRDFLHMFLSSYRKVQEHPSWSSIGVPAVVDAAKDFYHRDKLMDVPQEHQEIMESLVNEVIKHRKVKAFLVTQRLSNSIALQELMTARLLHRWHIGYAAKKSNVGERYDIYAIDYGAYVDLRETNIGRELDESMFEDEDQYCNQEVPPTVDKRAVRHIVLEEEQLEKYNLILEGAIECPNPQCHTKFSPKQKSYIIKGLCPNCFEPVPK
;
A
#
# COMPACT_ATOMS: atom_id res chain seq x y z
N LEU A 1 7.32 15.60 13.91
CA LEU A 1 7.56 14.36 13.14
C LEU A 1 8.19 13.28 14.02
N ILE A 2 9.31 13.55 14.71
CA ILE A 2 9.98 12.62 15.64
C ILE A 2 9.01 12.11 16.73
N LYS A 3 8.14 12.98 17.28
CA LYS A 3 7.16 12.62 18.33
C LYS A 3 6.09 11.63 17.83
N THR A 4 5.65 11.71 16.57
CA THR A 4 4.58 10.85 16.04
C THR A 4 5.05 9.39 15.92
N ASN A 5 6.27 9.16 15.53
CA ASN A 5 6.86 7.84 15.36
C ASN A 5 7.14 7.14 16.69
N PHE A 6 7.64 7.90 17.65
CA PHE A 6 7.80 7.42 19.01
C PHE A 6 6.47 7.01 19.65
N LEU A 7 5.40 7.79 19.41
CA LEU A 7 4.06 7.47 19.89
C LEU A 7 3.49 6.22 19.24
N LEU A 8 3.71 6.02 17.93
CA LEU A 8 3.29 4.80 17.22
C LEU A 8 4.02 3.57 17.77
N SER A 9 5.33 3.65 17.96
CA SER A 9 6.11 2.55 18.56
C SER A 9 5.60 2.20 19.95
N ILE A 10 5.35 3.18 20.82
CA ILE A 10 4.76 2.97 22.15
C ILE A 10 3.37 2.33 22.05
N PHE A 11 2.53 2.82 21.16
CA PHE A 11 1.18 2.29 20.95
C PHE A 11 1.22 0.82 20.56
N PHE A 12 2.00 0.46 19.54
CA PHE A 12 2.09 -0.92 19.06
C PHE A 12 2.78 -1.85 20.08
N THR A 13 3.76 -1.35 20.82
CA THR A 13 4.36 -2.12 21.93
C THR A 13 3.30 -2.46 22.99
N LYS A 14 2.51 -1.48 23.41
CA LYS A 14 1.44 -1.69 24.39
C LYS A 14 0.32 -2.59 23.84
N LEU A 15 -0.04 -2.42 22.58
CA LEU A 15 -1.03 -3.25 21.92
C LEU A 15 -0.61 -4.72 21.93
N LEU A 16 0.63 -5.00 21.52
CA LEU A 16 1.18 -6.35 21.48
C LEU A 16 1.28 -6.95 22.88
N PHE A 17 1.82 -6.19 23.83
CA PHE A 17 1.94 -6.60 25.22
C PHE A 17 0.59 -7.00 25.81
N ASN A 18 -0.41 -6.12 25.73
CA ASN A 18 -1.75 -6.37 26.27
C ASN A 18 -2.46 -7.55 25.58
N HIS A 19 -2.20 -7.73 24.29
CA HIS A 19 -2.81 -8.83 23.53
C HIS A 19 -2.23 -10.17 23.95
N LEU A 20 -0.92 -10.28 24.10
CA LEU A 20 -0.26 -11.51 24.54
C LEU A 20 -0.56 -11.83 25.99
N GLU A 21 -0.58 -10.83 26.88
CA GLU A 21 -0.97 -11.01 28.28
C GLU A 21 -2.36 -11.63 28.41
N LYS A 22 -3.34 -11.10 27.69
CA LYS A 22 -4.71 -11.60 27.68
C LYS A 22 -4.85 -12.98 27.03
N ALA A 23 -4.17 -13.22 25.91
CA ALA A 23 -4.29 -14.45 25.15
C ALA A 23 -3.69 -15.66 25.90
N HIS A 24 -2.58 -15.47 26.59
CA HIS A 24 -1.86 -16.57 27.21
C HIS A 24 -2.03 -16.69 28.70
N LYS A 25 -2.77 -15.79 29.38
CA LYS A 25 -2.85 -15.69 30.84
C LYS A 25 -1.44 -15.66 31.49
N ILE A 26 -0.44 -15.35 30.71
CA ILE A 26 0.93 -15.19 31.21
C ILE A 26 0.90 -13.88 31.98
N LEU A 27 1.06 -13.99 33.29
CA LEU A 27 1.46 -12.86 34.12
C LEU A 27 2.85 -12.44 33.63
N ILE A 28 2.89 -11.54 32.67
CA ILE A 28 4.14 -10.89 32.29
C ILE A 28 4.52 -10.10 33.55
N ASP A 29 5.69 -10.42 34.09
CA ASP A 29 6.21 -9.74 35.26
C ASP A 29 6.07 -8.21 35.08
N PRO A 30 5.35 -7.50 35.96
CA PRO A 30 5.15 -6.06 35.84
C PRO A 30 6.46 -5.27 35.77
N SER A 31 7.58 -5.89 36.16
CA SER A 31 8.94 -5.33 36.05
C SER A 31 9.51 -5.38 34.64
N VAL A 32 8.90 -6.13 33.73
CA VAL A 32 9.32 -6.20 32.33
C VAL A 32 8.96 -4.89 31.65
N ASN A 33 9.97 -4.06 31.45
CA ASN A 33 9.85 -2.84 30.66
C ASN A 33 9.44 -3.21 29.22
N SER A 34 8.52 -2.46 28.64
CA SER A 34 8.03 -2.65 27.26
C SER A 34 9.15 -2.72 26.20
N THR A 35 10.27 -2.05 26.43
CA THR A 35 11.46 -2.12 25.57
C THR A 35 12.12 -3.48 25.65
N ARG A 36 12.26 -4.04 26.85
CA ARG A 36 12.83 -5.39 27.04
C ARG A 36 11.96 -6.45 26.39
N PHE A 37 10.65 -6.33 26.53
CA PHE A 37 9.67 -7.23 25.89
C PHE A 37 9.84 -7.29 24.37
N VAL A 38 10.02 -6.14 23.68
CA VAL A 38 10.27 -6.10 22.23
C VAL A 38 11.60 -6.81 21.91
N ASN A 39 12.65 -6.57 22.68
CA ASN A 39 13.96 -7.19 22.47
C ASN A 39 13.97 -8.71 22.72
N ASP A 40 13.06 -9.23 23.54
CA ASP A 40 12.94 -10.67 23.81
C ASP A 40 12.22 -11.42 22.66
N ILE A 41 11.38 -10.71 21.89
CA ILE A 41 10.60 -11.30 20.78
C ILE A 41 11.28 -11.08 19.42
N PHE A 42 11.85 -9.90 19.21
CA PHE A 42 12.45 -9.52 17.93
C PHE A 42 13.98 -9.60 18.01
N SER A 43 14.60 -10.05 16.92
CA SER A 43 16.07 -10.14 16.84
C SER A 43 16.75 -8.77 16.97
N GLU A 44 16.05 -7.72 16.54
CA GLU A 44 16.50 -6.34 16.54
C GLU A 44 15.32 -5.37 16.51
N LYS A 45 15.55 -4.14 16.97
CA LYS A 45 14.52 -3.09 16.95
C LYS A 45 13.98 -2.81 15.55
N ARG A 46 14.83 -2.92 14.52
CA ARG A 46 14.46 -2.75 13.10
C ARG A 46 13.35 -3.72 12.68
N ALA A 47 13.37 -4.97 13.13
CA ALA A 47 12.33 -5.94 12.79
C ALA A 47 10.94 -5.53 13.33
N PHE A 48 10.89 -4.96 14.53
CA PHE A 48 9.67 -4.40 15.10
C PHE A 48 9.18 -3.16 14.31
N GLU A 49 10.09 -2.26 13.98
CA GLU A 49 9.78 -1.08 13.15
C GLU A 49 9.30 -1.47 11.75
N GLU A 50 9.90 -2.51 11.17
CA GLU A 50 9.46 -3.05 9.88
C GLU A 50 8.04 -3.62 9.95
N LEU A 51 7.69 -4.31 11.05
CA LEU A 51 6.33 -4.80 11.27
C LEU A 51 5.31 -3.64 11.37
N ILE A 52 5.67 -2.55 12.03
CA ILE A 52 4.83 -1.34 12.08
C ILE A 52 4.63 -0.74 10.70
N LYS A 53 5.69 -0.66 9.89
CA LYS A 53 5.62 -0.18 8.50
C LYS A 53 4.74 -1.09 7.65
N ALA A 54 4.96 -2.40 7.73
CA ALA A 54 4.22 -3.39 6.97
C ALA A 54 2.72 -3.37 7.27
N SER A 55 2.34 -3.06 8.50
CA SER A 55 0.94 -2.91 8.91
C SER A 55 0.29 -1.60 8.43
N GLU A 56 1.04 -0.68 7.84
CA GLU A 56 0.61 0.68 7.47
C GLU A 56 -0.08 1.42 8.64
N GLY A 57 0.27 1.04 9.87
CA GLY A 57 -0.31 1.60 11.10
C GLY A 57 -1.70 1.04 11.46
N ILE A 58 -2.18 -0.01 10.81
CA ILE A 58 -3.47 -0.64 11.08
C ILE A 58 -3.30 -1.71 12.17
N PRO A 59 -3.91 -1.55 13.36
CA PRO A 59 -3.70 -2.46 14.50
C PRO A 59 -4.03 -3.92 14.22
N ARG A 60 -5.11 -4.19 13.47
CA ARG A 60 -5.52 -5.55 13.11
C ARG A 60 -4.47 -6.21 12.21
N ASP A 61 -4.00 -5.50 11.20
CA ASP A 61 -3.02 -5.99 10.24
C ASP A 61 -1.67 -6.22 10.94
N PHE A 62 -1.31 -5.34 11.88
CA PHE A 62 -0.13 -5.51 12.74
C PHE A 62 -0.16 -6.83 13.53
N LEU A 63 -1.26 -7.10 14.23
CA LEU A 63 -1.40 -8.34 15.01
C LEU A 63 -1.40 -9.58 14.11
N HIS A 64 -2.06 -9.51 12.97
CA HIS A 64 -2.08 -10.61 12.00
C HIS A 64 -0.69 -10.91 11.44
N MET A 65 0.03 -9.89 10.99
CA MET A 65 1.40 -10.05 10.48
C MET A 65 2.39 -10.44 11.58
N PHE A 66 2.21 -9.95 12.81
CA PHE A 66 3.00 -10.42 13.95
C PHE A 66 2.86 -11.94 14.14
N LEU A 67 1.61 -12.43 14.19
CA LEU A 67 1.34 -13.86 14.34
C LEU A 67 1.91 -14.68 13.17
N SER A 68 1.76 -14.17 11.95
CA SER A 68 2.33 -14.80 10.76
C SER A 68 3.86 -14.84 10.81
N SER A 69 4.51 -13.73 11.18
CA SER A 69 5.97 -13.67 11.35
C SER A 69 6.47 -14.65 12.41
N TYR A 70 5.74 -14.78 13.52
CA TYR A 70 6.07 -15.74 14.57
C TYR A 70 5.98 -17.19 14.07
N ARG A 71 4.94 -17.52 13.29
CA ARG A 71 4.83 -18.86 12.67
C ARG A 71 5.98 -19.15 11.71
N LYS A 72 6.39 -18.18 10.91
CA LYS A 72 7.58 -18.31 10.05
C LYS A 72 8.84 -18.64 10.84
N VAL A 73 9.03 -18.02 12.02
CA VAL A 73 10.15 -18.37 12.90
C VAL A 73 10.06 -19.81 13.39
N GLN A 74 8.87 -20.30 13.75
CA GLN A 74 8.67 -21.68 14.19
C GLN A 74 8.92 -22.70 13.07
N GLU A 75 8.62 -22.35 11.85
CA GLU A 75 8.84 -23.20 10.66
C GLU A 75 10.31 -23.22 10.22
N HIS A 76 11.11 -22.24 10.62
CA HIS A 76 12.49 -22.09 10.17
C HIS A 76 13.50 -22.49 11.28
N PRO A 77 14.16 -23.66 11.17
CA PRO A 77 14.97 -24.22 12.28
C PRO A 77 16.10 -23.35 12.78
N SER A 78 16.62 -22.42 11.96
CA SER A 78 17.73 -21.53 12.32
C SER A 78 17.29 -20.20 12.92
N TRP A 79 15.99 -19.92 13.00
CA TRP A 79 15.50 -18.66 13.54
C TRP A 79 15.05 -18.84 14.98
N SER A 80 15.55 -17.98 15.87
CA SER A 80 15.20 -17.98 17.30
C SER A 80 14.27 -16.84 17.71
N SER A 81 14.13 -15.83 16.86
CA SER A 81 13.33 -14.63 17.12
C SER A 81 12.85 -14.01 15.80
N ILE A 82 11.89 -13.10 15.88
CA ILE A 82 11.36 -12.44 14.69
C ILE A 82 12.37 -11.44 14.13
N GLY A 83 12.94 -11.77 12.98
CA GLY A 83 13.82 -10.89 12.21
C GLY A 83 13.07 -10.18 11.07
N VAL A 84 13.74 -9.23 10.41
CA VAL A 84 13.22 -8.54 9.22
C VAL A 84 12.77 -9.52 8.14
N PRO A 85 13.51 -10.60 7.80
CA PRO A 85 13.06 -11.57 6.79
C PRO A 85 11.70 -12.18 7.12
N ALA A 86 11.48 -12.59 8.37
CA ALA A 86 10.20 -13.17 8.79
C ALA A 86 9.03 -12.19 8.64
N VAL A 87 9.27 -10.89 8.91
CA VAL A 87 8.27 -9.83 8.72
C VAL A 87 7.97 -9.60 7.24
N VAL A 88 8.99 -9.55 6.40
CA VAL A 88 8.86 -9.36 4.94
C VAL A 88 8.06 -10.50 4.33
N ASP A 89 8.41 -11.74 4.65
CA ASP A 89 7.68 -12.93 4.18
C ASP A 89 6.23 -12.95 4.64
N ALA A 90 5.99 -12.56 5.90
CA ALA A 90 4.63 -12.47 6.44
C ALA A 90 3.81 -11.38 5.74
N ALA A 91 4.41 -10.22 5.45
CA ALA A 91 3.74 -9.13 4.74
C ALA A 91 3.39 -9.49 3.30
N LYS A 92 4.29 -10.20 2.61
CA LYS A 92 4.07 -10.73 1.27
C LYS A 92 2.90 -11.72 1.24
N ASP A 93 2.93 -12.73 2.13
CA ASP A 93 1.85 -13.70 2.25
C ASP A 93 0.50 -13.02 2.55
N PHE A 94 0.50 -12.03 3.44
CA PHE A 94 -0.69 -11.27 3.80
C PHE A 94 -1.25 -10.46 2.63
N TYR A 95 -0.38 -9.83 1.84
CA TYR A 95 -0.79 -9.12 0.64
C TYR A 95 -1.45 -10.03 -0.38
N HIS A 96 -0.83 -11.16 -0.67
CA HIS A 96 -1.36 -12.08 -1.68
C HIS A 96 -2.62 -12.80 -1.22
N ARG A 97 -2.64 -13.35 0.01
CA ARG A 97 -3.72 -14.22 0.48
C ARG A 97 -4.91 -13.50 1.08
N ASP A 98 -4.64 -12.38 1.78
CA ASP A 98 -5.68 -11.70 2.58
C ASP A 98 -6.14 -10.37 1.95
N LYS A 99 -5.36 -9.79 1.02
CA LYS A 99 -5.73 -8.54 0.37
C LYS A 99 -6.05 -8.73 -1.11
N LEU A 100 -5.13 -9.34 -1.86
CA LEU A 100 -5.25 -9.40 -3.32
C LEU A 100 -6.24 -10.48 -3.79
N MET A 101 -6.26 -11.66 -3.14
CA MET A 101 -7.17 -12.74 -3.55
C MET A 101 -8.65 -12.44 -3.31
N ASP A 102 -8.95 -11.61 -2.32
CA ASP A 102 -10.33 -11.29 -1.93
C ASP A 102 -10.94 -10.15 -2.76
N VAL A 103 -10.15 -9.52 -3.66
CA VAL A 103 -10.66 -8.42 -4.49
C VAL A 103 -10.96 -8.88 -5.90
N PRO A 104 -11.97 -8.25 -6.56
CA PRO A 104 -12.30 -8.50 -7.94
C PRO A 104 -11.11 -8.33 -8.89
N GLN A 105 -11.15 -9.01 -10.02
CA GLN A 105 -10.06 -8.97 -11.01
C GLN A 105 -9.78 -7.56 -11.50
N GLU A 106 -10.80 -6.73 -11.64
CA GLU A 106 -10.69 -5.33 -12.06
C GLU A 106 -9.79 -4.52 -11.10
N HIS A 107 -9.87 -4.77 -9.80
CA HIS A 107 -9.00 -4.14 -8.81
C HIS A 107 -7.56 -4.63 -8.94
N GLN A 108 -7.36 -5.92 -9.22
CA GLN A 108 -6.04 -6.49 -9.45
C GLN A 108 -5.38 -5.86 -10.69
N GLU A 109 -6.11 -5.67 -11.78
CA GLU A 109 -5.64 -5.01 -13.00
C GLU A 109 -5.20 -3.55 -12.75
N ILE A 110 -5.99 -2.81 -11.97
CA ILE A 110 -5.63 -1.44 -11.60
C ILE A 110 -4.39 -1.42 -10.71
N MET A 111 -4.31 -2.33 -9.74
CA MET A 111 -3.13 -2.45 -8.87
C MET A 111 -1.87 -2.80 -9.67
N GLU A 112 -1.96 -3.72 -10.62
CA GLU A 112 -0.84 -4.05 -11.49
C GLU A 112 -0.39 -2.84 -12.32
N SER A 113 -1.33 -2.07 -12.86
CA SER A 113 -1.04 -0.83 -13.57
C SER A 113 -0.34 0.20 -12.67
N LEU A 114 -0.84 0.40 -11.44
CA LEU A 114 -0.23 1.30 -10.46
C LEU A 114 1.17 0.84 -10.04
N VAL A 115 1.34 -0.44 -9.76
CA VAL A 115 2.65 -1.02 -9.43
C VAL A 115 3.64 -0.82 -10.57
N ASN A 116 3.21 -1.06 -11.80
CA ASN A 116 4.06 -0.85 -12.97
C ASN A 116 4.46 0.62 -13.12
N GLU A 117 3.50 1.55 -13.07
CA GLU A 117 3.77 2.98 -13.27
C GLU A 117 4.54 3.59 -12.09
N VAL A 118 4.07 3.37 -10.85
CA VAL A 118 4.61 4.07 -9.67
C VAL A 118 5.89 3.40 -9.17
N ILE A 119 5.87 2.07 -9.00
CA ILE A 119 7.02 1.38 -8.42
C ILE A 119 8.05 1.05 -9.49
N LYS A 120 7.70 0.31 -10.54
CA LYS A 120 8.68 -0.17 -11.52
C LYS A 120 9.26 0.95 -12.38
N HIS A 121 8.42 1.87 -12.87
CA HIS A 121 8.90 2.97 -13.73
C HIS A 121 9.47 4.14 -12.95
N ARG A 122 8.77 4.59 -11.91
CA ARG A 122 9.12 5.80 -11.19
C ARG A 122 9.98 5.57 -9.96
N LYS A 123 10.15 4.29 -9.54
CA LYS A 123 10.98 3.89 -8.40
C LYS A 123 10.58 4.60 -7.11
N VAL A 124 9.27 4.70 -6.86
CA VAL A 124 8.69 5.27 -5.63
C VAL A 124 7.51 4.44 -5.18
N LYS A 125 7.14 4.57 -3.91
CA LYS A 125 6.01 3.85 -3.29
C LYS A 125 4.72 4.67 -3.31
N ALA A 126 4.81 5.99 -3.46
CA ALA A 126 3.70 6.89 -3.29
C ALA A 126 3.55 7.85 -4.49
N PHE A 127 2.34 8.35 -4.69
CA PHE A 127 2.00 9.28 -5.75
C PHE A 127 1.03 10.36 -5.27
N LEU A 128 0.93 11.42 -6.03
CA LEU A 128 0.05 12.55 -5.79
C LEU A 128 -1.21 12.43 -6.63
N VAL A 129 -2.33 12.82 -6.04
CA VAL A 129 -3.59 13.02 -6.76
C VAL A 129 -4.11 14.40 -6.41
N THR A 130 -4.54 15.18 -7.40
CA THR A 130 -5.17 16.47 -7.11
C THR A 130 -6.38 16.29 -6.22
N GLN A 131 -6.57 17.15 -5.22
CA GLN A 131 -7.61 16.98 -4.21
C GLN A 131 -9.02 16.88 -4.81
N ARG A 132 -9.28 17.54 -5.95
CA ARG A 132 -10.55 17.42 -6.68
C ARG A 132 -10.84 15.99 -7.17
N LEU A 133 -9.81 15.19 -7.44
CA LEU A 133 -9.90 13.82 -7.95
C LEU A 133 -9.80 12.76 -6.85
N SER A 134 -9.55 13.14 -5.61
CA SER A 134 -9.40 12.21 -4.47
C SER A 134 -10.65 11.40 -4.15
N ASN A 135 -11.82 11.80 -4.71
CA ASN A 135 -13.07 11.07 -4.60
C ASN A 135 -13.32 10.09 -5.76
N SER A 136 -12.31 9.83 -6.61
CA SER A 136 -12.40 8.81 -7.65
C SER A 136 -12.82 7.47 -7.06
N ILE A 137 -13.77 6.79 -7.73
CA ILE A 137 -14.29 5.48 -7.31
C ILE A 137 -13.14 4.47 -7.18
N ALA A 138 -12.23 4.45 -8.16
CA ALA A 138 -11.09 3.55 -8.15
C ALA A 138 -10.21 3.71 -6.90
N LEU A 139 -9.90 4.95 -6.52
CA LEU A 139 -9.11 5.21 -5.31
C LEU A 139 -9.85 4.79 -4.03
N GLN A 140 -11.15 5.05 -3.94
CA GLN A 140 -11.95 4.70 -2.76
C GLN A 140 -12.08 3.19 -2.61
N GLU A 141 -12.31 2.47 -3.69
CA GLU A 141 -12.42 1.01 -3.66
C GLU A 141 -11.09 0.34 -3.33
N LEU A 142 -9.97 0.80 -3.93
CA LEU A 142 -8.65 0.29 -3.60
C LEU A 142 -8.25 0.59 -2.14
N MET A 143 -8.65 1.75 -1.59
CA MET A 143 -8.46 2.04 -0.16
C MET A 143 -9.33 1.13 0.73
N THR A 144 -10.56 0.87 0.34
CA THR A 144 -11.46 -0.04 1.06
C THR A 144 -10.90 -1.47 1.07
N ALA A 145 -10.31 -1.89 -0.04
CA ALA A 145 -9.59 -3.15 -0.16
C ALA A 145 -8.22 -3.16 0.56
N ARG A 146 -7.79 -2.04 1.10
CA ARG A 146 -6.47 -1.86 1.77
C ARG A 146 -5.27 -2.11 0.85
N LEU A 147 -5.45 -1.92 -0.44
CA LEU A 147 -4.38 -1.98 -1.44
C LEU A 147 -3.69 -0.63 -1.63
N LEU A 148 -4.40 0.47 -1.29
CA LEU A 148 -3.88 1.83 -1.22
C LEU A 148 -4.11 2.43 0.17
N HIS A 149 -3.20 3.31 0.56
CA HIS A 149 -3.26 4.03 1.84
C HIS A 149 -3.11 5.53 1.58
N ARG A 150 -4.05 6.35 2.09
CA ARG A 150 -3.94 7.80 1.99
C ARG A 150 -3.10 8.34 3.14
N TRP A 151 -1.85 8.72 2.83
CA TRP A 151 -0.88 9.17 3.83
C TRP A 151 -1.05 10.62 4.25
N HIS A 152 -1.48 11.48 3.33
CA HIS A 152 -1.62 12.91 3.62
C HIS A 152 -2.72 13.54 2.79
N ILE A 153 -3.39 14.52 3.37
CA ILE A 153 -4.46 15.29 2.75
C ILE A 153 -4.01 16.74 2.61
N GLY A 154 -4.23 17.34 1.45
CA GLY A 154 -3.99 18.75 1.22
C GLY A 154 -2.51 19.15 1.15
N TYR A 155 -1.65 18.27 0.66
CA TYR A 155 -0.22 18.55 0.45
C TYR A 155 -0.01 19.63 -0.61
N ALA A 156 0.84 20.63 -0.30
CA ALA A 156 1.26 21.65 -1.26
C ALA A 156 2.60 21.26 -1.88
N ALA A 157 2.60 20.83 -3.12
CA ALA A 157 3.82 20.52 -3.85
C ALA A 157 4.56 21.82 -4.25
N LYS A 158 5.90 21.83 -4.16
CA LYS A 158 6.71 23.03 -4.45
C LYS A 158 6.57 23.58 -5.88
N LYS A 159 6.11 22.76 -6.82
CA LYS A 159 5.96 23.11 -8.24
C LYS A 159 4.50 23.12 -8.70
N SER A 160 3.54 23.03 -7.78
CA SER A 160 2.13 23.11 -8.11
C SER A 160 1.72 24.54 -8.47
N ASN A 161 0.66 24.66 -9.25
CA ASN A 161 0.01 25.94 -9.49
C ASN A 161 -0.44 26.56 -8.17
N VAL A 162 -0.52 27.89 -8.13
CA VAL A 162 -0.94 28.61 -6.92
C VAL A 162 -2.33 28.13 -6.48
N GLY A 163 -2.42 27.63 -5.25
CA GLY A 163 -3.67 27.14 -4.67
C GLY A 163 -3.98 25.66 -4.93
N GLU A 164 -3.22 24.98 -5.75
CA GLU A 164 -3.43 23.55 -6.00
C GLU A 164 -2.98 22.69 -4.81
N ARG A 165 -3.83 21.75 -4.40
CA ARG A 165 -3.59 20.83 -3.30
C ARG A 165 -3.69 19.39 -3.80
N TYR A 166 -2.89 18.54 -3.19
CA TYR A 166 -2.80 17.13 -3.51
C TYR A 166 -3.05 16.28 -2.28
N ASP A 167 -3.65 15.12 -2.47
CA ASP A 167 -3.61 14.04 -1.50
C ASP A 167 -2.49 13.07 -1.90
N ILE A 168 -1.81 12.50 -0.91
CA ILE A 168 -0.73 11.54 -1.11
C ILE A 168 -1.26 10.15 -0.84
N TYR A 169 -1.14 9.30 -1.83
CA TYR A 169 -1.48 7.87 -1.75
C TYR A 169 -0.22 7.03 -1.82
N ALA A 170 -0.17 5.98 -1.02
CA ALA A 170 0.89 4.99 -1.06
C ALA A 170 0.33 3.62 -1.44
N ILE A 171 1.08 2.89 -2.25
CA ILE A 171 0.81 1.49 -2.55
C ILE A 171 1.13 0.65 -1.31
N ASP A 172 0.32 -0.37 -1.04
CA ASP A 172 0.51 -1.25 0.10
C ASP A 172 1.93 -1.83 0.19
N TYR A 173 2.44 -1.95 1.42
CA TYR A 173 3.78 -2.45 1.69
C TYR A 173 4.00 -3.85 1.10
N GLY A 174 3.00 -4.73 1.17
CA GLY A 174 3.11 -6.09 0.66
C GLY A 174 3.35 -6.15 -0.86
N ALA A 175 2.68 -5.27 -1.64
CA ALA A 175 2.93 -5.15 -3.07
C ALA A 175 4.36 -4.74 -3.39
N TYR A 176 4.93 -3.89 -2.54
CA TYR A 176 6.29 -3.38 -2.69
C TYR A 176 7.35 -4.45 -2.38
N VAL A 177 7.21 -5.19 -1.27
CA VAL A 177 8.18 -6.23 -0.90
C VAL A 177 8.13 -7.44 -1.81
N ASP A 178 7.00 -7.72 -2.46
CA ASP A 178 6.90 -8.80 -3.45
C ASP A 178 7.84 -8.56 -4.65
N LEU A 179 8.04 -7.32 -5.03
CA LEU A 179 8.97 -6.96 -6.10
C LEU A 179 10.45 -7.11 -5.71
N ARG A 180 10.79 -7.11 -4.41
CA ARG A 180 12.17 -7.27 -3.94
C ARG A 180 12.79 -8.60 -4.33
N GLU A 181 12.01 -9.65 -4.47
CA GLU A 181 12.49 -10.99 -4.85
C GLU A 181 12.68 -11.15 -6.36
N THR A 182 12.18 -10.21 -7.15
CA THR A 182 12.35 -10.20 -8.61
C THR A 182 13.65 -9.51 -9.01
N ASN A 183 14.13 -9.75 -10.24
CA ASN A 183 15.28 -9.00 -10.78
C ASN A 183 15.03 -7.49 -10.79
N ILE A 184 13.78 -7.07 -10.96
CA ILE A 184 13.33 -5.68 -10.86
C ILE A 184 13.52 -5.16 -9.43
N GLY A 185 13.29 -5.99 -8.40
CA GLY A 185 13.52 -5.66 -7.01
C GLY A 185 14.98 -5.37 -6.68
N ARG A 186 15.94 -6.06 -7.31
CA ARG A 186 17.38 -5.77 -7.14
C ARG A 186 17.77 -4.41 -7.71
N GLU A 187 17.26 -4.06 -8.90
CA GLU A 187 17.47 -2.72 -9.47
C GLU A 187 16.78 -1.63 -8.64
N LEU A 188 15.63 -1.95 -8.03
CA LEU A 188 14.95 -1.07 -7.08
C LEU A 188 15.77 -0.91 -5.80
N ASP A 189 16.36 -1.99 -5.28
CA ASP A 189 17.18 -1.99 -4.07
C ASP A 189 18.36 -1.03 -4.22
N GLU A 190 19.14 -1.11 -5.28
CA GLU A 190 20.30 -0.25 -5.45
C GLU A 190 19.95 1.24 -5.57
N SER A 191 18.84 1.61 -6.19
CA SER A 191 18.48 3.02 -6.42
C SER A 191 17.57 3.66 -5.36
N MET A 192 16.76 2.86 -4.66
CA MET A 192 15.82 3.33 -3.63
C MET A 192 16.34 3.10 -2.22
N PHE A 193 17.28 2.18 -2.03
CA PHE A 193 17.72 1.67 -0.74
C PHE A 193 19.14 2.07 -0.34
N GLU A 194 19.96 2.60 -1.23
CA GLU A 194 21.17 3.32 -0.80
C GLU A 194 20.83 4.45 0.19
N ASP A 195 19.61 4.98 0.10
CA ASP A 195 19.07 5.94 1.06
C ASP A 195 18.37 5.27 2.28
N GLU A 196 17.98 4.00 2.24
CA GLU A 196 17.35 3.31 3.40
C GLU A 196 18.32 3.07 4.55
N ASP A 197 19.60 2.89 4.31
CA ASP A 197 20.59 2.84 5.40
C ASP A 197 20.71 4.19 6.12
N GLN A 198 20.46 5.30 5.45
CA GLN A 198 20.25 6.59 6.09
C GLN A 198 18.87 6.69 6.78
N TYR A 199 17.84 5.98 6.28
CA TYR A 199 16.51 5.92 6.89
C TYR A 199 16.45 5.01 8.10
N CYS A 200 17.22 3.93 8.15
CA CYS A 200 17.26 3.02 9.29
C CYS A 200 17.89 3.64 10.53
N ASN A 201 18.71 4.67 10.37
CA ASN A 201 19.25 5.47 11.47
C ASN A 201 18.36 6.66 11.87
N GLN A 202 17.31 6.96 11.10
CA GLN A 202 16.30 7.93 11.49
C GLN A 202 15.05 7.17 11.95
N GLU A 203 14.67 7.40 13.19
CA GLU A 203 13.45 6.91 13.84
C GLU A 203 12.26 6.97 12.88
N VAL A 204 11.64 5.84 12.56
CA VAL A 204 10.45 5.59 11.70
C VAL A 204 10.22 6.67 10.65
N PRO A 205 10.21 6.34 9.34
CA PRO A 205 10.18 7.36 8.31
C PRO A 205 9.02 8.33 8.53
N PRO A 206 9.23 9.62 8.31
CA PRO A 206 8.17 10.61 8.39
C PRO A 206 7.01 10.14 7.51
N THR A 207 5.78 10.32 7.98
CA THR A 207 4.54 9.95 7.27
C THR A 207 4.50 10.44 5.83
N VAL A 208 5.37 11.36 5.46
CA VAL A 208 5.58 11.86 4.10
C VAL A 208 7.07 12.02 3.86
N ASP A 209 7.69 11.04 3.26
CA ASP A 209 8.99 11.25 2.67
C ASP A 209 8.86 12.08 1.39
N LYS A 210 9.43 13.26 1.39
CA LYS A 210 9.47 14.15 0.22
C LYS A 210 10.18 13.53 -0.97
N ARG A 211 11.02 12.51 -0.77
CA ARG A 211 11.72 11.76 -1.82
C ARG A 211 10.85 10.65 -2.38
N ALA A 212 10.03 10.01 -1.54
CA ALA A 212 9.10 8.96 -1.95
C ALA A 212 7.96 9.50 -2.85
N VAL A 213 7.71 10.81 -2.80
CA VAL A 213 6.72 11.50 -3.63
C VAL A 213 7.44 12.37 -4.66
N ARG A 214 8.25 11.80 -5.51
CA ARG A 214 8.99 12.52 -6.57
C ARG A 214 8.05 13.08 -7.65
N HIS A 215 7.15 14.01 -7.28
CA HIS A 215 6.29 14.73 -8.22
C HIS A 215 5.52 13.82 -9.20
N ILE A 216 5.17 12.60 -8.76
CA ILE A 216 4.32 11.72 -9.54
C ILE A 216 2.90 12.11 -9.27
N VAL A 217 2.31 12.83 -10.20
CA VAL A 217 0.89 13.15 -10.20
C VAL A 217 0.20 12.13 -11.09
N LEU A 218 -0.82 11.46 -10.52
CA LEU A 218 -1.71 10.64 -11.31
C LEU A 218 -2.72 11.55 -11.98
N GLU A 219 -2.68 11.58 -13.30
CA GLU A 219 -3.51 12.49 -14.11
C GLU A 219 -4.97 12.02 -14.16
N GLU A 220 -5.87 12.96 -14.46
CA GLU A 220 -7.32 12.72 -14.53
C GLU A 220 -7.67 11.60 -15.53
N GLU A 221 -7.05 11.62 -16.70
CA GLU A 221 -7.23 10.61 -17.75
C GLU A 221 -6.91 9.19 -17.25
N GLN A 222 -5.89 9.05 -16.43
CA GLN A 222 -5.49 7.75 -15.88
C GLN A 222 -6.49 7.26 -14.82
N LEU A 223 -7.01 8.15 -13.98
CA LEU A 223 -8.07 7.83 -13.02
C LEU A 223 -9.39 7.50 -13.72
N GLU A 224 -9.74 8.21 -14.79
CA GLU A 224 -10.91 7.88 -15.60
C GLU A 224 -10.80 6.48 -16.23
N LYS A 225 -9.62 6.13 -16.73
CA LYS A 225 -9.34 4.77 -17.22
C LYS A 225 -9.55 3.72 -16.12
N TYR A 226 -9.09 3.97 -14.89
CA TYR A 226 -9.31 3.05 -13.77
C TYR A 226 -10.79 2.94 -13.39
N ASN A 227 -11.50 4.07 -13.36
CA ASN A 227 -12.94 4.05 -13.12
C ASN A 227 -13.70 3.26 -14.20
N LEU A 228 -13.28 3.36 -15.48
CA LEU A 228 -13.84 2.57 -16.57
C LEU A 228 -13.62 1.07 -16.41
N ILE A 229 -12.44 0.66 -15.92
CA ILE A 229 -12.16 -0.75 -15.63
C ILE A 229 -13.14 -1.28 -14.58
N LEU A 230 -13.34 -0.54 -13.46
CA LEU A 230 -14.28 -0.92 -12.39
C LEU A 230 -15.73 -0.96 -12.81
N GLU A 231 -16.12 -0.13 -13.78
CA GLU A 231 -17.48 -0.12 -14.32
C GLU A 231 -17.76 -1.21 -15.35
N GLY A 232 -16.75 -2.03 -15.66
CA GLY A 232 -16.87 -3.02 -16.73
C GLY A 232 -16.91 -2.35 -18.11
N ALA A 233 -15.83 -1.70 -18.51
CA ALA A 233 -15.78 -0.93 -19.76
C ALA A 233 -16.20 -1.75 -20.98
N ILE A 234 -17.08 -1.18 -21.78
CA ILE A 234 -17.48 -1.71 -23.07
C ILE A 234 -16.57 -1.13 -24.14
N GLU A 235 -16.00 -1.99 -24.95
CA GLU A 235 -15.22 -1.57 -26.12
C GLU A 235 -16.11 -1.51 -27.37
N CYS A 236 -15.98 -0.42 -28.13
CA CYS A 236 -16.69 -0.27 -29.39
C CYS A 236 -16.22 -1.34 -30.40
N PRO A 237 -17.13 -2.11 -31.02
CA PRO A 237 -16.77 -3.15 -31.97
C PRO A 237 -16.26 -2.59 -33.30
N ASN A 238 -16.39 -1.30 -33.55
CA ASN A 238 -15.90 -0.67 -34.75
C ASN A 238 -14.35 -0.65 -34.77
N PRO A 239 -13.70 -1.34 -35.74
CA PRO A 239 -12.26 -1.46 -35.83
C PRO A 239 -11.51 -0.14 -36.10
N GLN A 240 -12.22 0.95 -36.37
CA GLN A 240 -11.64 2.29 -36.52
C GLN A 240 -11.85 3.17 -35.28
N CYS A 241 -12.67 2.73 -34.33
CA CYS A 241 -13.05 3.53 -33.19
C CYS A 241 -12.35 3.07 -31.89
N HIS A 242 -12.47 1.79 -31.55
CA HIS A 242 -11.90 1.16 -30.33
C HIS A 242 -12.13 1.94 -29.02
N THR A 243 -13.11 2.83 -28.98
CA THR A 243 -13.37 3.65 -27.77
C THR A 243 -13.88 2.74 -26.66
N LYS A 244 -13.22 2.80 -25.49
CA LYS A 244 -13.71 2.19 -24.26
C LYS A 244 -14.58 3.20 -23.50
N PHE A 245 -15.74 2.76 -23.05
CA PHE A 245 -16.69 3.63 -22.35
C PHE A 245 -17.48 2.87 -21.29
N SER A 246 -18.00 3.60 -20.32
CA SER A 246 -18.82 3.04 -19.24
C SER A 246 -20.16 2.52 -19.78
N PRO A 247 -20.63 1.34 -19.31
CA PRO A 247 -21.98 0.85 -19.60
C PRO A 247 -23.08 1.82 -19.13
N LYS A 248 -22.75 2.77 -18.25
CA LYS A 248 -23.67 3.81 -17.76
C LYS A 248 -23.78 5.02 -18.71
N GLN A 249 -23.05 5.06 -19.81
CA GLN A 249 -23.14 6.15 -20.79
C GLN A 249 -24.55 6.23 -21.40
N LYS A 250 -25.12 7.46 -21.41
CA LYS A 250 -26.50 7.69 -21.86
C LYS A 250 -26.76 7.22 -23.30
N SER A 251 -25.81 7.43 -24.21
CA SER A 251 -25.88 6.97 -25.60
C SER A 251 -26.06 5.45 -25.70
N TYR A 252 -25.35 4.70 -24.88
CA TYR A 252 -25.43 3.25 -24.83
C TYR A 252 -26.70 2.76 -24.11
N ILE A 253 -27.04 3.32 -22.95
CA ILE A 253 -28.24 2.94 -22.18
C ILE A 253 -29.49 3.13 -23.02
N ILE A 254 -29.65 4.31 -23.66
CA ILE A 254 -30.86 4.69 -24.34
C ILE A 254 -30.94 4.07 -25.76
N LYS A 255 -29.86 4.11 -26.51
CA LYS A 255 -29.85 3.78 -27.94
C LYS A 255 -28.95 2.58 -28.28
N GLY A 256 -28.15 2.04 -27.37
CA GLY A 256 -27.16 1.01 -27.66
C GLY A 256 -26.06 1.48 -28.61
N LEU A 257 -25.68 2.77 -28.53
CA LEU A 257 -24.72 3.38 -29.44
C LEU A 257 -23.42 3.74 -28.73
N CYS A 258 -22.30 3.57 -29.43
CA CYS A 258 -21.02 4.09 -29.00
C CYS A 258 -21.08 5.61 -28.80
N PRO A 259 -20.53 6.17 -27.70
CA PRO A 259 -20.57 7.62 -27.48
C PRO A 259 -19.69 8.42 -28.46
N ASN A 260 -18.74 7.78 -29.13
CA ASN A 260 -17.78 8.45 -30.01
C ASN A 260 -18.19 8.35 -31.49
N CYS A 261 -18.37 7.13 -32.03
CA CYS A 261 -18.67 6.95 -33.46
C CYS A 261 -20.17 6.73 -33.74
N PHE A 262 -20.99 6.62 -32.70
CA PHE A 262 -22.43 6.37 -32.79
C PHE A 262 -22.81 5.06 -33.48
N GLU A 263 -21.91 4.13 -33.66
CA GLU A 263 -22.16 2.80 -34.13
C GLU A 263 -22.90 1.94 -33.10
N PRO A 264 -23.79 1.02 -33.54
CA PRO A 264 -24.46 0.11 -32.62
C PRO A 264 -23.46 -0.79 -31.87
N VAL A 265 -23.66 -0.90 -30.57
CA VAL A 265 -22.86 -1.77 -29.70
C VAL A 265 -23.80 -2.83 -29.12
N PRO A 266 -23.50 -4.12 -29.26
CA PRO A 266 -24.32 -5.19 -28.67
C PRO A 266 -24.46 -5.02 -27.17
N LYS A 267 -25.69 -5.29 -26.67
CA LYS A 267 -25.96 -5.30 -25.22
C LYS A 267 -25.63 -6.64 -24.60
#